data_ad84278abbfcfbe6229df90ac43737f6
#
_entry.id   ad84278abbfcfbe6229df90ac43737f6
#
_cell.length_a   1.000
_cell.length_b   1.000
_cell.length_c   1.000
_cell.angle_alpha   90.00
_cell.angle_beta   90.00
_cell.angle_gamma   90.00
#
_symmetry.space_group_name_H-M   'P 1'
#
loop_
_entity.id
_entity.type
_entity.pdbx_description
1 polymer ?
#
loop_
_entity_poly.entity_id
_entity_poly.type
_entity_poly.pdbx_seq_one_letter_code
_entity_poly.pdbx_strand_id
1 'polypeptide(L)'
;MLIDAKEGIAKFVRITAAKVHDSTFLKYIDLPKKSFVVFDKAYNKYKLFAEWTNRKIYFVTRMKDNAVYTVIKVKNSKNQEKGVLKEEHISLSYKDGKEIRALKLRRITYKDDQNRMFVFISNNFKITADEIALIYKNRWQIELLFKKIKQNFQLKYFVGDTENAIKIQIWLTLIAHLLLTIMKKKANVKMAFSNIATIIRLHLMSYVDLLAFLKKPFQTWKQKQNNLYLQLNLFG
;
A
#
# COMPACT_ATOMS: atom_id res chain seq x y z
N MET A 1 -0.22 -5.89 -6.76
CA MET A 1 0.53 -4.61 -6.57
C MET A 1 1.21 -4.60 -5.23
N LEU A 2 2.46 -4.12 -5.17
CA LEU A 2 3.22 -3.81 -3.95
C LEU A 2 3.31 -2.29 -3.81
N ILE A 3 3.09 -1.77 -2.62
CA ILE A 3 3.19 -0.35 -2.32
C ILE A 3 4.19 -0.10 -1.18
N ASP A 4 4.75 1.09 -1.17
CA ASP A 4 5.41 1.61 0.02
C ASP A 4 4.36 2.09 1.01
N ALA A 5 4.32 1.48 2.19
CA ALA A 5 3.28 1.79 3.20
C ALA A 5 3.43 3.18 3.83
N LYS A 6 4.65 3.76 3.85
CA LYS A 6 4.91 5.11 4.37
C LYS A 6 4.54 6.18 3.35
N GLU A 7 4.87 5.94 2.10
CA GLU A 7 4.66 6.90 1.02
C GLU A 7 3.32 6.75 0.31
N GLY A 8 2.69 5.58 0.41
CA GLY A 8 1.42 5.27 -0.27
C GLY A 8 1.57 5.24 -1.80
N ILE A 9 2.76 4.91 -2.31
CA ILE A 9 3.05 4.84 -3.74
C ILE A 9 3.30 3.40 -4.20
N ALA A 10 2.96 3.10 -5.44
CA ALA A 10 3.23 1.80 -6.04
C ALA A 10 4.74 1.63 -6.30
N LYS A 11 5.32 0.52 -5.81
CA LYS A 11 6.72 0.13 -6.05
C LYS A 11 6.84 -0.96 -7.11
N PHE A 12 5.88 -1.87 -7.15
CA PHE A 12 5.82 -2.94 -8.14
C PHE A 12 4.37 -3.27 -8.49
N VAL A 13 4.10 -3.33 -9.79
CA VAL A 13 2.76 -3.62 -10.31
C VAL A 13 2.85 -4.73 -11.35
N ARG A 14 1.92 -5.67 -11.26
CA ARG A 14 1.68 -6.68 -12.29
C ARG A 14 0.19 -6.72 -12.59
N ILE A 15 -0.17 -6.57 -13.83
CA ILE A 15 -1.55 -6.67 -14.32
C ILE A 15 -1.72 -8.07 -14.89
N THR A 16 -2.74 -8.78 -14.46
CA THR A 16 -3.07 -10.14 -14.90
C THR A 16 -4.57 -10.24 -15.15
N ALA A 17 -4.98 -11.22 -15.96
CA ALA A 17 -6.39 -11.53 -16.14
C ALA A 17 -7.02 -11.93 -14.78
N ALA A 18 -8.32 -11.66 -14.61
CA ALA A 18 -9.05 -11.90 -13.35
C ALA A 18 -9.03 -13.37 -12.89
N LYS A 19 -8.88 -14.32 -13.84
CA LYS A 19 -8.76 -15.76 -13.54
C LYS A 19 -7.45 -16.15 -12.84
N VAL A 20 -6.42 -15.30 -12.86
CA VAL A 20 -5.14 -15.56 -12.21
C VAL A 20 -5.25 -15.24 -10.72
N HIS A 21 -5.02 -16.24 -9.87
CA HIS A 21 -5.11 -16.05 -8.42
C HIS A 21 -4.06 -15.06 -7.92
N ASP A 22 -4.48 -14.07 -7.16
CA ASP A 22 -3.64 -12.95 -6.67
C ASP A 22 -2.37 -13.41 -5.92
N SER A 23 -2.43 -14.55 -5.23
CA SER A 23 -1.27 -15.08 -4.50
C SER A 23 -0.09 -15.46 -5.40
N THR A 24 -0.28 -15.61 -6.72
CA THR A 24 0.82 -15.83 -7.68
C THR A 24 1.74 -14.63 -7.79
N PHE A 25 1.25 -13.44 -7.47
CA PHE A 25 1.99 -12.19 -7.48
C PHE A 25 3.23 -12.23 -6.56
N LEU A 26 3.12 -12.91 -5.40
CA LEU A 26 4.19 -12.97 -4.42
C LEU A 26 5.49 -13.59 -4.94
N LYS A 27 5.43 -14.45 -5.96
CA LYS A 27 6.60 -15.07 -6.58
C LYS A 27 7.50 -14.07 -7.32
N TYR A 28 6.94 -12.94 -7.73
CA TYR A 28 7.63 -11.92 -8.53
C TYR A 28 8.16 -10.76 -7.68
N ILE A 29 7.89 -10.79 -6.37
CA ILE A 29 8.35 -9.75 -5.46
C ILE A 29 9.77 -10.09 -5.02
N ASP A 30 10.72 -9.23 -5.38
CA ASP A 30 12.05 -9.21 -4.79
C ASP A 30 12.14 -8.11 -3.75
N LEU A 31 12.52 -8.48 -2.54
CA LEU A 31 12.58 -7.59 -1.39
C LEU A 31 14.00 -7.59 -0.80
N PRO A 32 14.51 -6.42 -0.41
CA PRO A 32 15.78 -6.33 0.32
C PRO A 32 15.73 -7.08 1.64
N LYS A 33 16.86 -7.55 2.11
CA LYS A 33 17.00 -8.12 3.47
C LYS A 33 16.51 -7.11 4.50
N LYS A 34 15.89 -7.60 5.58
CA LYS A 34 15.32 -6.82 6.69
C LYS A 34 14.06 -6.00 6.31
N SER A 35 13.53 -6.14 5.09
CA SER A 35 12.22 -5.57 4.75
C SER A 35 11.11 -6.20 5.56
N PHE A 36 10.06 -5.42 5.83
CA PHE A 36 8.77 -5.91 6.32
C PHE A 36 7.75 -5.88 5.19
N VAL A 37 7.07 -6.98 4.98
CA VAL A 37 5.95 -7.07 4.04
C VAL A 37 4.66 -7.43 4.77
N VAL A 38 3.60 -6.74 4.41
CA VAL A 38 2.27 -6.90 5.02
C VAL A 38 1.26 -7.23 3.93
N PHE A 39 0.44 -8.26 4.16
CA PHE A 39 -0.54 -8.70 3.17
C PHE A 39 -1.73 -9.41 3.84
N ASP A 40 -2.79 -9.61 3.09
CA ASP A 40 -3.98 -10.30 3.57
C ASP A 40 -3.77 -11.81 3.68
N LYS A 41 -4.57 -12.48 4.55
CA LYS A 41 -4.53 -13.94 4.77
C LYS A 41 -4.77 -14.76 3.49
N ALA A 42 -5.39 -14.18 2.45
CA ALA A 42 -5.57 -14.84 1.16
C ALA A 42 -4.25 -15.16 0.44
N TYR A 43 -3.19 -14.40 0.74
CA TYR A 43 -1.85 -14.59 0.18
C TYR A 43 -0.99 -15.60 0.94
N ASN A 44 -1.48 -16.23 2.01
CA ASN A 44 -0.69 -17.14 2.83
C ASN A 44 -0.19 -18.35 2.04
N LYS A 45 1.13 -18.42 1.86
CA LYS A 45 1.90 -19.52 1.26
C LYS A 45 3.10 -19.84 2.14
N TYR A 46 3.00 -20.89 2.94
CA TYR A 46 3.97 -21.19 3.98
C TYR A 46 5.36 -21.55 3.43
N LYS A 47 5.44 -22.18 2.25
CA LYS A 47 6.73 -22.41 1.58
C LYS A 47 7.44 -21.08 1.30
N LEU A 48 6.74 -20.10 0.75
CA LEU A 48 7.30 -18.75 0.49
C LEU A 48 7.69 -18.04 1.79
N PHE A 49 6.94 -18.24 2.87
CA PHE A 49 7.27 -17.69 4.19
C PHE A 49 8.58 -18.27 4.73
N ALA A 50 8.85 -19.56 4.49
CA ALA A 50 10.12 -20.18 4.83
C ALA A 50 11.27 -19.60 3.99
N GLU A 51 11.08 -19.43 2.68
CA GLU A 51 12.06 -18.78 1.80
C GLU A 51 12.38 -17.35 2.25
N TRP A 52 11.36 -16.55 2.58
CA TRP A 52 11.56 -15.19 3.11
C TRP A 52 12.27 -15.19 4.46
N THR A 53 11.97 -16.15 5.33
CA THR A 53 12.63 -16.27 6.62
C THR A 53 14.12 -16.54 6.45
N ASN A 54 14.51 -17.43 5.53
CA ASN A 54 15.90 -17.73 5.20
C ASN A 54 16.63 -16.52 4.60
N ARG A 55 15.92 -15.70 3.81
CA ARG A 55 16.42 -14.45 3.23
C ARG A 55 16.43 -13.27 4.20
N LYS A 56 16.01 -13.45 5.45
CA LYS A 56 15.84 -12.38 6.47
C LYS A 56 14.87 -11.30 6.03
N ILE A 57 13.81 -11.67 5.31
CA ILE A 57 12.68 -10.83 4.99
C ILE A 57 11.59 -11.12 6.02
N TYR A 58 11.06 -10.10 6.66
CA TYR A 58 10.02 -10.22 7.67
C TYR A 58 8.65 -10.02 7.07
N PHE A 59 7.66 -10.72 7.61
CA PHE A 59 6.28 -10.55 7.19
C PHE A 59 5.31 -10.46 8.37
N VAL A 60 4.19 -9.82 8.14
CA VAL A 60 3.04 -9.80 9.03
C VAL A 60 1.78 -10.04 8.20
N THR A 61 1.00 -11.04 8.60
CA THR A 61 -0.29 -11.34 7.99
C THR A 61 -1.24 -11.91 9.02
N ARG A 62 -2.53 -12.01 8.68
CA ARG A 62 -3.48 -12.77 9.51
C ARG A 62 -3.32 -14.26 9.25
N MET A 63 -3.46 -15.04 10.32
CA MET A 63 -3.52 -16.49 10.20
C MET A 63 -4.84 -16.91 9.55
N LYS A 64 -4.83 -17.96 8.74
CA LYS A 64 -6.06 -18.59 8.24
C LYS A 64 -6.75 -19.35 9.37
N ASP A 65 -8.08 -19.35 9.37
CA ASP A 65 -8.87 -19.97 10.43
C ASP A 65 -8.69 -21.51 10.47
N ASN A 66 -8.40 -22.11 9.31
CA ASN A 66 -8.14 -23.54 9.15
C ASN A 66 -6.65 -23.91 9.18
N ALA A 67 -5.78 -23.05 9.72
CA ALA A 67 -4.35 -23.35 9.80
C ALA A 67 -4.07 -24.40 10.89
N VAL A 68 -3.35 -25.45 10.52
CA VAL A 68 -2.88 -26.50 11.47
C VAL A 68 -1.50 -26.10 11.99
N TYR A 69 -1.38 -25.99 13.30
CA TYR A 69 -0.14 -25.61 13.95
C TYR A 69 0.00 -26.28 15.33
N THR A 70 1.22 -26.36 15.83
CA THR A 70 1.54 -26.81 17.20
C THR A 70 2.09 -25.64 17.99
N VAL A 71 1.63 -25.45 19.22
CA VAL A 71 2.17 -24.42 20.12
C VAL A 71 3.46 -24.97 20.73
N ILE A 72 4.56 -24.23 20.54
CA ILE A 72 5.87 -24.56 21.10
C ILE A 72 6.04 -23.92 22.48
N LYS A 73 5.63 -22.63 22.59
CA LYS A 73 5.79 -21.85 23.82
C LYS A 73 4.72 -20.77 23.88
N VAL A 74 4.10 -20.61 25.03
CA VAL A 74 3.23 -19.46 25.33
C VAL A 74 4.07 -18.39 26.02
N LYS A 75 3.95 -17.16 25.56
CA LYS A 75 4.61 -16.02 26.16
C LYS A 75 3.54 -15.19 26.87
N ASN A 76 3.64 -15.08 28.18
CA ASN A 76 2.72 -14.25 28.94
C ASN A 76 2.94 -12.78 28.56
N SER A 77 1.98 -12.20 27.88
CA SER A 77 2.02 -10.78 27.55
C SER A 77 1.71 -9.97 28.80
N LYS A 78 2.70 -9.19 29.27
CA LYS A 78 2.50 -8.22 30.35
C LYS A 78 1.73 -6.96 29.88
N ASN A 79 1.46 -6.83 28.56
CA ASN A 79 0.89 -5.63 27.95
C ASN A 79 -0.55 -5.86 27.43
N GLN A 80 -1.43 -6.42 28.26
CA GLN A 80 -2.87 -6.51 27.94
C GLN A 80 -3.51 -5.13 27.66
N GLU A 81 -2.94 -4.06 28.22
CA GLU A 81 -3.41 -2.69 28.04
C GLU A 81 -3.36 -2.19 26.59
N LYS A 82 -2.55 -2.83 25.73
CA LYS A 82 -2.41 -2.46 24.30
C LYS A 82 -3.16 -3.37 23.33
N GLY A 83 -4.15 -4.13 23.80
CA GLY A 83 -4.96 -5.01 22.97
C GLY A 83 -4.33 -6.37 22.65
N VAL A 84 -3.09 -6.67 23.07
CA VAL A 84 -2.46 -7.97 22.92
C VAL A 84 -3.00 -8.92 23.98
N LEU A 85 -3.78 -9.93 23.58
CA LEU A 85 -4.36 -10.91 24.50
C LEU A 85 -3.46 -12.11 24.72
N LYS A 86 -2.76 -12.57 23.69
CA LYS A 86 -1.92 -13.76 23.75
C LYS A 86 -0.81 -13.70 22.72
N GLU A 87 0.39 -14.11 23.14
CA GLU A 87 1.53 -14.30 22.24
C GLU A 87 2.03 -15.75 22.38
N GLU A 88 2.21 -16.43 21.25
CA GLU A 88 2.64 -17.81 21.18
C GLU A 88 3.74 -17.97 20.13
N HIS A 89 4.71 -18.82 20.42
CA HIS A 89 5.58 -19.37 19.39
C HIS A 89 4.95 -20.66 18.90
N ILE A 90 4.74 -20.76 17.61
CA ILE A 90 4.10 -21.91 16.97
C ILE A 90 5.02 -22.56 15.94
N SER A 91 4.78 -23.82 15.69
CA SER A 91 5.31 -24.56 14.54
C SER A 91 4.18 -24.84 13.57
N LEU A 92 4.35 -24.42 12.34
CA LEU A 92 3.40 -24.62 11.28
C LEU A 92 4.02 -25.50 10.20
N SER A 93 3.35 -26.61 9.85
CA SER A 93 3.82 -27.55 8.86
C SER A 93 3.48 -27.12 7.44
N TYR A 94 4.38 -27.28 6.49
CA TYR A 94 4.15 -27.02 5.08
C TYR A 94 4.80 -28.09 4.19
N LYS A 95 4.24 -28.31 3.00
CA LYS A 95 4.79 -29.21 2.01
C LYS A 95 5.86 -28.51 1.17
N ASP A 96 7.03 -29.14 1.05
CA ASP A 96 8.12 -28.73 0.18
C ASP A 96 8.48 -29.93 -0.75
N GLY A 97 7.83 -30.00 -1.90
CA GLY A 97 7.83 -31.20 -2.73
C GLY A 97 7.13 -32.37 -2.04
N LYS A 98 7.86 -33.47 -1.81
CA LYS A 98 7.38 -34.67 -1.10
C LYS A 98 7.59 -34.58 0.41
N GLU A 99 8.39 -33.65 0.89
CA GLU A 99 8.74 -33.50 2.31
C GLU A 99 7.76 -32.60 3.06
N ILE A 100 7.54 -32.92 4.33
CA ILE A 100 6.84 -32.04 5.27
C ILE A 100 7.89 -31.32 6.11
N ARG A 101 7.93 -30.01 6.03
CA ARG A 101 8.84 -29.17 6.80
C ARG A 101 8.08 -28.32 7.79
N ALA A 102 8.75 -27.89 8.86
CA ALA A 102 8.21 -27.05 9.92
C ALA A 102 8.75 -25.63 9.81
N LEU A 103 7.86 -24.64 9.97
CA LEU A 103 8.18 -23.22 10.02
C LEU A 103 7.81 -22.67 11.39
N LYS A 104 8.80 -22.15 12.13
CA LYS A 104 8.59 -21.50 13.44
C LYS A 104 8.13 -20.07 13.22
N LEU A 105 6.99 -19.70 13.80
CA LEU A 105 6.39 -18.38 13.72
C LEU A 105 5.94 -17.89 15.10
N ARG A 106 5.73 -16.58 15.20
CA ARG A 106 4.97 -15.96 16.30
C ARG A 106 3.52 -15.87 15.90
N ARG A 107 2.64 -16.25 16.78
CA ARG A 107 1.20 -16.08 16.71
C ARG A 107 0.77 -15.10 17.79
N ILE A 108 0.07 -14.05 17.39
CA ILE A 108 -0.37 -12.97 18.28
C ILE A 108 -1.87 -12.82 18.15
N THR A 109 -2.58 -13.01 19.25
CA THR A 109 -4.01 -12.72 19.36
C THR A 109 -4.16 -11.29 19.85
N TYR A 110 -4.82 -10.47 19.06
CA TYR A 110 -4.97 -9.05 19.28
C TYR A 110 -6.43 -8.63 19.21
N LYS A 111 -6.84 -7.74 20.10
CA LYS A 111 -8.16 -7.12 20.13
C LYS A 111 -7.99 -5.63 19.89
N ASP A 112 -8.69 -5.11 18.88
CA ASP A 112 -8.63 -3.68 18.55
C ASP A 112 -9.61 -2.84 19.42
N ASP A 113 -9.54 -1.52 19.25
CA ASP A 113 -10.38 -0.55 19.96
C ASP A 113 -11.89 -0.72 19.67
N GLN A 114 -12.25 -1.46 18.62
CA GLN A 114 -13.63 -1.80 18.26
C GLN A 114 -14.03 -3.20 18.73
N ASN A 115 -13.27 -3.80 19.64
CA ASN A 115 -13.46 -5.16 20.15
C ASN A 115 -13.35 -6.28 19.10
N ARG A 116 -12.79 -6.02 17.92
CA ARG A 116 -12.60 -7.04 16.89
C ARG A 116 -11.34 -7.85 17.18
N MET A 117 -11.45 -9.16 17.03
CA MET A 117 -10.36 -10.09 17.27
C MET A 117 -9.55 -10.35 15.98
N PHE A 118 -8.25 -10.30 16.11
CA PHE A 118 -7.30 -10.61 15.03
C PHE A 118 -6.28 -11.62 15.53
N VAL A 119 -5.89 -12.53 14.64
CA VAL A 119 -4.79 -13.45 14.88
C VAL A 119 -3.71 -13.18 13.83
N PHE A 120 -2.62 -12.58 14.25
CA PHE A 120 -1.48 -12.29 13.40
C PHE A 120 -0.43 -13.39 13.48
N ILE A 121 0.27 -13.61 12.36
CA ILE A 121 1.49 -14.43 12.32
C ILE A 121 2.64 -13.63 11.71
N SER A 122 3.84 -13.83 12.26
CA SER A 122 5.07 -13.20 11.81
C SER A 122 6.27 -14.11 12.04
N ASN A 123 7.30 -13.95 11.21
CA ASN A 123 8.62 -14.59 11.43
C ASN A 123 9.60 -13.65 12.16
N ASN A 124 9.18 -12.48 12.61
CA ASN A 124 10.02 -11.59 13.41
C ASN A 124 9.79 -11.84 14.89
N PHE A 125 10.85 -12.23 15.61
CA PHE A 125 10.83 -12.52 17.05
C PHE A 125 11.40 -11.37 17.90
N LYS A 126 11.83 -10.26 17.28
CA LYS A 126 12.56 -9.17 17.98
C LYS A 126 11.66 -8.02 18.38
N ILE A 127 10.76 -7.61 17.47
CA ILE A 127 9.83 -6.49 17.73
C ILE A 127 8.71 -6.92 18.68
N THR A 128 8.06 -5.96 19.32
CA THR A 128 6.99 -6.23 20.28
C THR A 128 5.71 -6.71 19.60
N ALA A 129 4.77 -7.29 20.35
CA ALA A 129 3.52 -7.80 19.77
C ALA A 129 2.57 -6.67 19.30
N ASP A 130 2.57 -5.56 20.00
CA ASP A 130 1.83 -4.35 19.62
C ASP A 130 2.41 -3.70 18.34
N GLU A 131 3.74 -3.70 18.18
CA GLU A 131 4.36 -3.25 16.92
C GLU A 131 3.93 -4.11 15.72
N ILE A 132 3.78 -5.44 15.90
CA ILE A 132 3.26 -6.32 14.84
C ILE A 132 1.83 -5.94 14.47
N ALA A 133 0.97 -5.68 15.46
CA ALA A 133 -0.40 -5.23 15.20
C ALA A 133 -0.43 -3.89 14.48
N LEU A 134 0.43 -2.93 14.87
CA LEU A 134 0.58 -1.63 14.23
C LEU A 134 1.09 -1.75 12.78
N ILE A 135 2.07 -2.62 12.54
CA ILE A 135 2.57 -2.90 11.19
C ILE A 135 1.44 -3.48 10.32
N TYR A 136 0.62 -4.40 10.87
CA TYR A 136 -0.50 -4.95 10.10
C TYR A 136 -1.54 -3.88 9.71
N LYS A 137 -1.76 -2.87 10.53
CA LYS A 137 -2.65 -1.74 10.23
C LYS A 137 -2.26 -1.03 8.93
N ASN A 138 -0.97 -1.00 8.60
CA ASN A 138 -0.48 -0.41 7.35
C ASN A 138 -0.95 -1.16 6.08
N ARG A 139 -1.46 -2.38 6.20
CA ARG A 139 -2.07 -3.09 5.06
C ARG A 139 -3.19 -2.27 4.40
N TRP A 140 -3.90 -1.48 5.17
CA TRP A 140 -5.00 -0.64 4.68
C TRP A 140 -4.55 0.43 3.66
N GLN A 141 -3.28 0.77 3.62
CA GLN A 141 -2.74 1.78 2.69
C GLN A 141 -2.96 1.42 1.23
N ILE A 142 -2.97 0.14 0.87
CA ILE A 142 -3.25 -0.29 -0.50
C ILE A 142 -4.70 -0.02 -0.90
N GLU A 143 -5.62 -0.20 0.02
CA GLU A 143 -7.05 0.09 -0.21
C GLU A 143 -7.28 1.59 -0.35
N LEU A 144 -6.60 2.40 0.46
CA LEU A 144 -6.63 3.86 0.33
C LEU A 144 -6.03 4.33 -1.00
N LEU A 145 -4.97 3.69 -1.48
CA LEU A 145 -4.42 3.98 -2.81
C LEU A 145 -5.44 3.66 -3.91
N PHE A 146 -6.06 2.48 -3.89
CA PHE A 146 -7.10 2.13 -4.87
C PHE A 146 -8.30 3.08 -4.79
N LYS A 147 -8.72 3.49 -3.60
CA LYS A 147 -9.78 4.49 -3.42
C LYS A 147 -9.40 5.82 -4.07
N LYS A 148 -8.19 6.34 -3.81
CA LYS A 148 -7.69 7.58 -4.43
C LYS A 148 -7.66 7.47 -5.96
N ILE A 149 -7.17 6.36 -6.49
CA ILE A 149 -7.11 6.12 -7.94
C ILE A 149 -8.53 6.13 -8.53
N LYS A 150 -9.46 5.36 -7.96
CA LYS A 150 -10.84 5.29 -8.45
C LYS A 150 -11.59 6.63 -8.35
N GLN A 151 -11.29 7.44 -7.34
CA GLN A 151 -11.95 8.74 -7.13
C GLN A 151 -11.41 9.84 -8.05
N ASN A 152 -10.12 9.82 -8.38
CA ASN A 152 -9.48 10.91 -9.12
C ASN A 152 -9.23 10.60 -10.59
N PHE A 153 -9.31 9.34 -10.99
CA PHE A 153 -9.09 8.90 -12.36
C PHE A 153 -10.26 8.02 -12.83
N GLN A 154 -10.70 8.22 -14.07
CA GLN A 154 -11.86 7.52 -14.62
C GLN A 154 -11.50 6.07 -14.99
N LEU A 155 -11.29 5.20 -13.99
CA LEU A 155 -11.10 3.76 -14.19
C LEU A 155 -12.41 2.95 -14.13
N LYS A 156 -13.56 3.60 -14.07
CA LYS A 156 -14.87 2.93 -14.13
C LYS A 156 -15.20 2.45 -15.55
N TYR A 157 -14.70 3.13 -16.55
CA TYR A 157 -14.91 2.84 -17.96
C TYR A 157 -13.56 2.79 -18.67
N PHE A 158 -13.37 1.76 -19.46
CA PHE A 158 -12.18 1.64 -20.30
C PHE A 158 -12.49 2.22 -21.68
N VAL A 159 -11.55 2.96 -22.23
CA VAL A 159 -11.68 3.60 -23.56
C VAL A 159 -11.61 2.57 -24.69
N GLY A 160 -10.96 1.43 -24.43
CA GLY A 160 -10.88 0.32 -25.37
C GLY A 160 -11.06 -1.03 -24.71
N ASP A 161 -11.59 -2.01 -25.45
CA ASP A 161 -11.95 -3.32 -24.95
C ASP A 161 -10.82 -4.36 -25.05
N THR A 162 -9.74 -4.05 -25.76
CA THR A 162 -8.60 -4.96 -25.87
C THR A 162 -7.79 -5.01 -24.58
N GLU A 163 -7.21 -6.19 -24.29
CA GLU A 163 -6.33 -6.37 -23.11
C GLU A 163 -5.22 -5.31 -23.05
N ASN A 164 -4.65 -4.97 -24.21
CA ASN A 164 -3.60 -3.95 -24.29
C ASN A 164 -4.11 -2.54 -23.96
N ALA A 165 -5.27 -2.15 -24.50
CA ALA A 165 -5.88 -0.85 -24.20
C ALA A 165 -6.19 -0.69 -22.71
N ILE A 166 -6.74 -1.73 -22.08
CA ILE A 166 -7.01 -1.77 -20.65
C ILE A 166 -5.70 -1.62 -19.84
N LYS A 167 -4.65 -2.35 -20.20
CA LYS A 167 -3.34 -2.25 -19.54
C LYS A 167 -2.75 -0.86 -19.67
N ILE A 168 -2.80 -0.27 -20.86
CA ILE A 168 -2.30 1.09 -21.11
C ILE A 168 -3.04 2.09 -20.20
N GLN A 169 -4.36 2.04 -20.13
CA GLN A 169 -5.14 2.96 -19.29
C GLN A 169 -4.79 2.81 -17.81
N ILE A 170 -4.60 1.58 -17.32
CA ILE A 170 -4.16 1.34 -15.94
C ILE A 170 -2.76 1.93 -15.70
N TRP A 171 -1.80 1.69 -16.61
CA TRP A 171 -0.45 2.23 -16.48
C TRP A 171 -0.42 3.76 -16.51
N LEU A 172 -1.12 4.39 -17.44
CA LEU A 172 -1.23 5.86 -17.50
C LEU A 172 -1.80 6.43 -16.20
N THR A 173 -2.81 5.78 -15.64
CA THR A 173 -3.40 6.19 -14.37
C THR A 173 -2.40 6.10 -13.22
N LEU A 174 -1.62 5.03 -13.14
CA LEU A 174 -0.60 4.85 -12.09
C LEU A 174 0.53 5.87 -12.24
N ILE A 175 0.96 6.15 -13.47
CA ILE A 175 1.98 7.17 -13.77
C ILE A 175 1.46 8.55 -13.37
N ALA A 176 0.25 8.92 -13.78
CA ALA A 176 -0.36 10.18 -13.42
C ALA A 176 -0.48 10.34 -11.89
N HIS A 177 -0.94 9.30 -11.19
CA HIS A 177 -0.99 9.31 -9.72
C HIS A 177 0.41 9.54 -9.10
N LEU A 178 1.43 8.89 -9.62
CA LEU A 178 2.81 9.06 -9.14
C LEU A 178 3.32 10.48 -9.37
N LEU A 179 3.12 11.02 -10.57
CA LEU A 179 3.53 12.39 -10.91
C LEU A 179 2.85 13.42 -10.01
N LEU A 180 1.52 13.31 -9.81
CA LEU A 180 0.77 14.19 -8.91
C LEU A 180 1.28 14.09 -7.46
N THR A 181 1.62 12.88 -7.01
CA THR A 181 2.18 12.67 -5.67
C THR A 181 3.55 13.34 -5.52
N ILE A 182 4.41 13.25 -6.54
CA ILE A 182 5.71 13.91 -6.57
C ILE A 182 5.55 15.43 -6.57
N MET A 183 4.64 15.95 -7.40
CA MET A 183 4.33 17.40 -7.45
C MET A 183 3.84 17.92 -6.10
N LYS A 184 2.93 17.20 -5.45
CA LYS A 184 2.47 17.52 -4.10
C LYS A 184 3.61 17.60 -3.10
N LYS A 185 4.53 16.61 -3.11
CA LYS A 185 5.72 16.60 -2.24
C LYS A 185 6.65 17.76 -2.54
N LYS A 186 6.97 18.02 -3.82
CA LYS A 186 7.83 19.14 -4.24
C LYS A 186 7.23 20.50 -3.88
N ALA A 187 5.91 20.66 -4.03
CA ALA A 187 5.23 21.89 -3.65
C ALA A 187 5.11 22.07 -2.14
N ASN A 188 5.30 21.00 -1.37
CA ASN A 188 5.16 20.96 0.10
C ASN A 188 3.80 21.52 0.59
N VAL A 189 2.72 21.15 -0.08
CA VAL A 189 1.38 21.65 0.24
C VAL A 189 0.55 20.61 1.00
N LYS A 190 -0.21 21.09 1.99
CA LYS A 190 -1.11 20.25 2.80
C LYS A 190 -2.46 19.97 2.13
N MET A 191 -2.66 20.48 0.93
CA MET A 191 -3.91 20.34 0.17
C MET A 191 -4.27 18.86 -0.06
N ALA A 192 -5.57 18.53 -0.09
CA ALA A 192 -6.06 17.19 -0.42
C ALA A 192 -5.61 16.77 -1.83
N PHE A 193 -5.36 15.48 -2.03
CA PHE A 193 -4.91 14.97 -3.34
C PHE A 193 -5.93 15.26 -4.46
N SER A 194 -7.23 15.14 -4.17
CA SER A 194 -8.32 15.46 -5.11
C SER A 194 -8.26 16.89 -5.60
N ASN A 195 -8.01 17.85 -4.71
CA ASN A 195 -7.91 19.25 -5.07
C ASN A 195 -6.71 19.51 -5.99
N ILE A 196 -5.56 18.88 -5.70
CA ILE A 196 -4.38 18.97 -6.56
C ILE A 196 -4.66 18.39 -7.94
N ALA A 197 -5.29 17.21 -8.00
CA ALA A 197 -5.68 16.57 -9.26
C ALA A 197 -6.62 17.46 -10.07
N THR A 198 -7.59 18.13 -9.44
CA THR A 198 -8.52 19.07 -10.08
C THR A 198 -7.78 20.31 -10.59
N ILE A 199 -6.96 20.94 -9.78
CA ILE A 199 -6.18 22.12 -10.16
C ILE A 199 -5.30 21.82 -11.38
N ILE A 200 -4.56 20.72 -11.32
CA ILE A 200 -3.68 20.34 -12.44
C ILE A 200 -4.47 20.05 -13.70
N ARG A 201 -5.61 19.36 -13.59
CA ARG A 201 -6.49 19.10 -14.74
C ARG A 201 -6.99 20.38 -15.40
N LEU A 202 -7.37 21.39 -14.61
CA LEU A 202 -7.85 22.66 -15.12
C LEU A 202 -6.75 23.50 -15.78
N HIS A 203 -5.52 23.35 -15.31
CA HIS A 203 -4.38 24.17 -15.77
C HIS A 203 -3.37 23.41 -16.65
N LEU A 204 -3.64 22.15 -16.99
CA LEU A 204 -2.72 21.32 -17.77
C LEU A 204 -2.36 21.93 -19.13
N MET A 205 -3.33 22.60 -19.77
CA MET A 205 -3.19 23.23 -21.10
C MET A 205 -2.94 24.74 -21.00
N SER A 206 -2.69 25.26 -19.80
CA SER A 206 -2.41 26.69 -19.61
C SER A 206 -0.92 26.93 -19.37
N TYR A 207 -0.41 28.07 -19.82
CA TYR A 207 0.98 28.51 -19.59
C TYR A 207 1.18 28.97 -18.13
N VAL A 208 1.00 28.06 -17.17
CA VAL A 208 1.16 28.33 -15.75
C VAL A 208 2.24 27.40 -15.19
N ASP A 209 3.18 27.94 -14.43
CA ASP A 209 4.05 27.14 -13.60
C ASP A 209 3.20 26.47 -12.49
N LEU A 210 2.90 25.18 -12.69
CA LEU A 210 2.06 24.41 -11.79
C LEU A 210 2.63 24.30 -10.37
N LEU A 211 3.95 24.26 -10.21
CA LEU A 211 4.57 24.18 -8.87
C LEU A 211 4.43 25.51 -8.13
N ALA A 212 4.67 26.63 -8.82
CA ALA A 212 4.47 27.95 -8.24
C ALA A 212 2.99 28.19 -7.92
N PHE A 213 2.09 27.81 -8.82
CA PHE A 213 0.66 27.90 -8.61
C PHE A 213 0.17 27.09 -7.41
N LEU A 214 0.63 25.84 -7.27
CA LEU A 214 0.25 25.00 -6.11
C LEU A 214 0.73 25.58 -4.78
N LYS A 215 1.90 26.24 -4.74
CA LYS A 215 2.42 26.89 -3.53
C LYS A 215 1.60 28.12 -3.12
N LYS A 216 1.15 28.93 -4.09
CA LYS A 216 0.45 30.21 -3.85
C LYS A 216 -0.68 30.42 -4.87
N PRO A 217 -1.74 29.60 -4.85
CA PRO A 217 -2.74 29.60 -5.93
C PRO A 217 -3.45 30.96 -6.11
N PHE A 218 -3.72 31.68 -5.05
CA PHE A 218 -4.41 32.98 -5.12
C PHE A 218 -3.51 34.14 -5.61
N GLN A 219 -2.22 34.13 -5.27
CA GLN A 219 -1.29 35.19 -5.70
C GLN A 219 -0.97 35.08 -7.21
N THR A 220 -0.73 33.87 -7.68
CA THR A 220 -0.43 33.60 -9.10
C THR A 220 -1.62 33.97 -9.98
N TRP A 221 -2.86 33.76 -9.49
CA TRP A 221 -4.07 34.13 -10.22
C TRP A 221 -4.26 35.65 -10.30
N LYS A 222 -4.07 36.41 -9.18
CA LYS A 222 -4.13 37.88 -9.17
C LYS A 222 -3.08 38.51 -10.07
N GLN A 223 -1.86 38.02 -10.10
CA GLN A 223 -0.80 38.50 -10.98
C GLN A 223 -1.18 38.32 -12.48
N LYS A 224 -1.81 37.20 -12.84
CA LYS A 224 -2.26 36.98 -14.22
C LYS A 224 -3.39 37.89 -14.62
N GLN A 225 -4.34 38.17 -13.74
CA GLN A 225 -5.40 39.13 -14.00
C GLN A 225 -4.82 40.56 -14.25
N ASN A 226 -3.93 41.01 -13.37
CA ASN A 226 -3.28 42.33 -13.53
C ASN A 226 -2.50 42.43 -14.83
N ASN A 227 -1.79 41.37 -15.25
CA ASN A 227 -1.09 41.36 -16.53
C ASN A 227 -2.03 41.35 -17.73
N LEU A 228 -3.18 40.70 -17.64
CA LEU A 228 -4.22 40.73 -18.70
C LEU A 228 -4.83 42.12 -18.83
N TYR A 229 -5.12 42.79 -17.72
CA TYR A 229 -5.62 44.18 -17.72
C TYR A 229 -4.61 45.17 -18.30
N LEU A 230 -3.31 44.97 -18.00
CA LEU A 230 -2.23 45.78 -18.57
C LEU A 230 -2.09 45.57 -20.11
N GLN A 231 -2.26 44.35 -20.60
CA GLN A 231 -2.23 44.05 -22.03
C GLN A 231 -3.45 44.61 -22.79
N LEU A 232 -4.64 44.55 -22.18
CA LEU A 232 -5.85 45.11 -22.79
C LEU A 232 -5.79 46.64 -22.86
N ASN A 233 -5.13 47.32 -21.93
CA ASN A 233 -4.91 48.77 -21.94
C ASN A 233 -3.80 49.24 -22.89
N LEU A 234 -3.01 48.35 -23.47
CA LEU A 234 -2.00 48.66 -24.50
C LEU A 234 -2.57 48.64 -25.92
N PHE A 235 -3.81 48.20 -26.12
CA PHE A 235 -4.50 48.12 -27.40
C PHE A 235 -5.84 48.94 -27.43
N GLY A 236 -6.03 49.81 -26.43
CA GLY A 236 -7.17 50.73 -26.32
C GLY A 236 -6.78 52.18 -26.61
#